data_d9047627ada5316660fe56277f5eb7b9
#
_entry.id   d9047627ada5316660fe56277f5eb7b9
#
_cell.length_a   1.000
_cell.length_b   1.000
_cell.length_c   1.000
_cell.angle_alpha   90.00
_cell.angle_beta   90.00
_cell.angle_gamma   90.00
#
_symmetry.space_group_name_H-M   'P 1'
#
loop_
_entity.id
_entity.type
_entity.pdbx_description
1 polymer ?
#
loop_
_entity_poly.entity_id
_entity_poly.type
_entity_poly.pdbx_seq_one_letter_code
_entity_poly.pdbx_strand_id
1 'polypeptide(L)'
;YPVYNSYYINPYLYNPAEAATEYAYVFVNHRQQWLNVEGAPVLTTLTFNTMLDKSRSAVGVRLSSYKRGILNTTDALFTYAYSIGLSETSRLHFALSGGAITNNINIEELDDADLTDPAIAGYLADNIQPAANFGMMIKSESGFNFGIALPQLFGPKFNSLTNFENTSISPLDNVILSAYYRKKLAGKMVNKRRKGVNRKVRTDESYAPLEFYAMYKYSKWGNNQAEAMVKVNLSQHFWLGAGYRQSYGMTGSLGFSFSKFLLSYSYEPGNQPEPAFSQGSHEIQLGLKLGPLKSYRRKTPVLLSRLRQQTETHSSRFKQEVPPLNSGVQLTTVAKTKYYVVIKVFPDFTAADKYKQELRNEKFNANVFYYERDRKYYVHILETEKASEAHQEVRNLKTYTKLKTARVLTIEPKK
;
A
#
# COMPACT_ATOMS: atom_id res chain seq x y z
N TYR A 1 16.00 17.61 -6.66
CA TYR A 1 15.23 16.39 -6.93
C TYR A 1 14.46 16.53 -8.23
N PRO A 2 14.29 15.41 -8.98
CA PRO A 2 13.36 15.38 -10.09
C PRO A 2 11.95 15.79 -9.63
N VAL A 3 11.28 16.56 -10.44
CA VAL A 3 9.92 17.04 -10.16
C VAL A 3 8.94 16.31 -11.08
N TYR A 4 7.92 15.69 -10.49
CA TYR A 4 6.86 15.00 -11.21
C TYR A 4 5.51 15.60 -10.82
N ASN A 5 4.68 15.93 -11.81
CA ASN A 5 3.30 16.37 -11.57
C ASN A 5 2.35 15.17 -11.42
N SER A 6 2.66 14.06 -12.09
CA SER A 6 1.81 12.85 -12.12
C SER A 6 2.13 11.84 -11.01
N TYR A 7 2.81 12.25 -9.93
CA TYR A 7 3.18 11.37 -8.80
C TYR A 7 1.97 10.73 -8.10
N TYR A 8 0.82 11.35 -8.15
CA TYR A 8 -0.42 10.84 -7.57
C TYR A 8 -0.96 9.61 -8.33
N ILE A 9 -0.54 9.41 -9.57
CA ILE A 9 -0.87 8.24 -10.38
C ILE A 9 0.16 7.13 -10.16
N ASN A 10 1.43 7.50 -10.15
CA ASN A 10 2.57 6.62 -9.93
C ASN A 10 3.41 7.10 -8.73
N PRO A 11 2.97 6.88 -7.49
CA PRO A 11 3.70 7.33 -6.31
C PRO A 11 5.05 6.62 -6.11
N TYR A 12 5.30 5.52 -6.82
CA TYR A 12 6.60 4.85 -6.85
C TYR A 12 7.73 5.75 -7.38
N LEU A 13 7.41 6.80 -8.12
CA LEU A 13 8.39 7.81 -8.55
C LEU A 13 9.14 8.46 -7.38
N TYR A 14 8.50 8.62 -6.23
CA TYR A 14 9.07 9.25 -5.04
C TYR A 14 9.32 8.28 -3.87
N ASN A 15 8.48 7.27 -3.70
CA ASN A 15 8.59 6.35 -2.57
C ASN A 15 8.70 4.90 -3.05
N PRO A 16 9.84 4.23 -2.85
CA PRO A 16 10.02 2.85 -3.28
C PRO A 16 9.04 1.86 -2.60
N ALA A 17 8.51 2.18 -1.40
CA ALA A 17 7.51 1.33 -0.74
C ALA A 17 6.18 1.25 -1.52
N GLU A 18 5.96 2.16 -2.46
CA GLU A 18 4.82 2.14 -3.37
C GLU A 18 4.96 1.15 -4.54
N ALA A 19 6.09 0.44 -4.66
CA ALA A 19 6.25 -0.65 -5.61
C ALA A 19 5.22 -1.78 -5.40
N ALA A 20 4.70 -1.91 -4.17
CA ALA A 20 3.68 -2.89 -3.81
C ALA A 20 2.28 -2.44 -4.28
N THR A 21 1.95 -2.77 -5.53
CA THR A 21 0.67 -2.45 -6.18
C THR A 21 -0.15 -3.70 -6.49
N GLU A 22 -1.48 -3.55 -6.52
CA GLU A 22 -2.42 -4.65 -6.80
C GLU A 22 -2.29 -5.25 -8.20
N TYR A 23 -1.80 -4.45 -9.16
CA TYR A 23 -1.49 -4.89 -10.53
C TYR A 23 -0.01 -4.69 -10.81
N ALA A 24 0.51 -5.42 -11.77
CA ALA A 24 1.77 -5.02 -12.36
C ALA A 24 1.55 -3.80 -13.27
N TYR A 25 2.40 -2.80 -13.13
CA TYR A 25 2.37 -1.60 -13.95
C TYR A 25 3.70 -1.35 -14.62
N VAL A 26 3.62 -0.88 -15.85
CA VAL A 26 4.71 -0.18 -16.53
C VAL A 26 4.24 1.25 -16.73
N PHE A 27 5.05 2.23 -16.33
CA PHE A 27 4.79 3.63 -16.60
C PHE A 27 5.97 4.24 -17.33
N VAL A 28 5.67 5.09 -18.31
CA VAL A 28 6.60 6.02 -18.92
C VAL A 28 6.12 7.41 -18.60
N ASN A 29 6.97 8.21 -17.99
CA ASN A 29 6.73 9.61 -17.67
C ASN A 29 7.72 10.44 -18.46
N HIS A 30 7.25 11.50 -19.11
CA HIS A 30 8.07 12.48 -19.81
C HIS A 30 7.62 13.88 -19.42
N ARG A 31 8.53 14.65 -18.84
CA ARG A 31 8.32 16.04 -18.43
C ARG A 31 9.34 16.94 -19.10
N GLN A 32 8.84 17.99 -19.72
CA GLN A 32 9.64 19.09 -20.25
C GLN A 32 9.24 20.39 -19.56
N GLN A 33 10.18 21.02 -18.90
CA GLN A 33 9.99 22.34 -18.29
C GLN A 33 10.23 23.41 -19.36
N TRP A 34 9.53 24.53 -19.25
CA TRP A 34 9.71 25.72 -20.08
C TRP A 34 9.88 25.36 -21.56
N LEU A 35 8.80 24.95 -22.19
CA LEU A 35 8.80 24.53 -23.58
C LEU A 35 9.43 25.60 -24.47
N ASN A 36 10.25 25.20 -25.44
CA ASN A 36 11.02 26.05 -26.37
C ASN A 36 12.17 26.88 -25.73
N VAL A 37 12.53 26.60 -24.48
CA VAL A 37 13.78 27.18 -23.90
C VAL A 37 14.90 26.17 -24.13
N GLU A 38 15.98 26.66 -24.75
CA GLU A 38 17.20 25.84 -24.96
C GLU A 38 17.81 25.45 -23.62
N GLY A 39 18.26 24.21 -23.48
CA GLY A 39 18.81 23.69 -22.23
C GLY A 39 17.80 23.50 -21.09
N ALA A 40 16.49 23.72 -21.33
CA ALA A 40 15.46 23.54 -20.33
C ALA A 40 15.43 22.09 -19.80
N PRO A 41 15.06 21.89 -18.53
CA PRO A 41 15.06 20.58 -17.93
C PRO A 41 14.09 19.60 -18.61
N VAL A 42 14.60 18.45 -19.01
CA VAL A 42 13.81 17.33 -19.57
C VAL A 42 14.02 16.11 -18.71
N LEU A 43 12.93 15.54 -18.22
CA LEU A 43 12.93 14.35 -17.37
C LEU A 43 12.13 13.23 -18.03
N THR A 44 12.77 12.12 -18.30
CA THR A 44 12.09 10.90 -18.78
C THR A 44 12.32 9.78 -17.80
N THR A 45 11.24 9.11 -17.36
CA THR A 45 11.33 8.02 -16.39
C THR A 45 10.49 6.85 -16.85
N LEU A 46 11.09 5.67 -16.84
CA LEU A 46 10.42 4.38 -17.01
C LEU A 46 10.38 3.68 -15.66
N THR A 47 9.20 3.23 -15.25
CA THR A 47 9.06 2.40 -14.05
C THR A 47 8.31 1.12 -14.37
N PHE A 48 8.73 0.05 -13.72
CA PHE A 48 7.99 -1.21 -13.63
C PHE A 48 7.86 -1.59 -12.17
N ASN A 49 6.68 -1.99 -11.74
CA ASN A 49 6.49 -2.48 -10.38
C ASN A 49 5.37 -3.52 -10.31
N THR A 50 5.55 -4.51 -9.45
CA THR A 50 4.60 -5.60 -9.27
C THR A 50 4.73 -6.28 -7.92
N MET A 51 3.61 -6.72 -7.35
CA MET A 51 3.63 -7.69 -6.27
C MET A 51 4.00 -9.07 -6.79
N LEU A 52 4.78 -9.82 -6.01
CA LEU A 52 5.00 -11.25 -6.25
C LEU A 52 3.76 -12.03 -5.76
N ASP A 53 3.34 -13.02 -6.55
CA ASP A 53 2.11 -13.76 -6.28
C ASP A 53 2.12 -14.43 -4.91
N LYS A 54 1.00 -14.28 -4.18
CA LYS A 54 0.76 -14.88 -2.85
C LYS A 54 1.81 -14.56 -1.78
N SER A 55 2.73 -13.65 -2.07
CA SER A 55 3.77 -13.23 -1.15
C SER A 55 3.46 -11.88 -0.51
N ARG A 56 4.27 -11.49 0.45
CA ARG A 56 4.27 -10.14 1.03
C ARG A 56 5.26 -9.22 0.33
N SER A 57 5.92 -9.73 -0.69
CA SER A 57 7.01 -9.08 -1.39
C SER A 57 6.53 -8.44 -2.68
N ALA A 58 7.18 -7.38 -3.06
CA ALA A 58 7.02 -6.74 -4.36
C ALA A 58 8.39 -6.36 -4.90
N VAL A 59 8.46 -6.21 -6.20
CA VAL A 59 9.67 -5.76 -6.90
C VAL A 59 9.35 -4.60 -7.80
N GLY A 60 10.33 -3.76 -8.03
CA GLY A 60 10.22 -2.63 -8.94
C GLY A 60 11.53 -2.32 -9.63
N VAL A 61 11.45 -1.65 -10.76
CA VAL A 61 12.59 -1.10 -11.51
C VAL A 61 12.24 0.34 -11.85
N ARG A 62 13.21 1.24 -11.71
CA ARG A 62 13.13 2.62 -12.17
C ARG A 62 14.37 2.93 -12.99
N LEU A 63 14.13 3.45 -14.18
CA LEU A 63 15.16 4.01 -15.06
C LEU A 63 14.77 5.45 -15.30
N SER A 64 15.65 6.40 -15.07
CA SER A 64 15.39 7.80 -15.37
C SER A 64 16.56 8.48 -16.04
N SER A 65 16.25 9.45 -16.90
CA SER A 65 17.20 10.35 -17.53
C SER A 65 16.70 11.77 -17.30
N TYR A 66 17.55 12.58 -16.70
CA TYR A 66 17.26 13.97 -16.36
C TYR A 66 18.31 14.90 -16.95
N LYS A 67 17.96 15.58 -18.04
CA LYS A 67 18.79 16.55 -18.73
C LYS A 67 18.49 17.96 -18.20
N ARG A 68 19.53 18.74 -17.89
CA ARG A 68 19.46 20.12 -17.39
C ARG A 68 20.63 20.90 -17.95
N GLY A 69 20.40 21.74 -18.96
CA GLY A 69 21.52 22.35 -19.69
C GLY A 69 22.44 21.26 -20.21
N ILE A 70 23.71 21.42 -20.00
CA ILE A 70 24.76 20.50 -20.39
C ILE A 70 24.82 19.20 -19.53
N LEU A 71 24.17 19.20 -18.36
CA LEU A 71 24.20 18.05 -17.43
C LEU A 71 23.12 17.03 -17.76
N ASN A 72 23.51 15.78 -17.91
CA ASN A 72 22.61 14.64 -18.04
C ASN A 72 22.86 13.64 -16.91
N THR A 73 21.86 13.46 -16.06
CA THR A 73 21.87 12.48 -14.96
C THR A 73 21.01 11.30 -15.34
N THR A 74 21.57 10.11 -15.36
CA THR A 74 20.83 8.87 -15.60
C THR A 74 20.91 7.97 -14.38
N ASP A 75 19.77 7.44 -13.90
CA ASP A 75 19.76 6.46 -12.82
C ASP A 75 19.01 5.19 -13.22
N ALA A 76 19.51 4.08 -12.69
CA ALA A 76 18.89 2.77 -12.81
C ALA A 76 18.81 2.13 -11.42
N LEU A 77 17.61 1.88 -10.93
CA LEU A 77 17.38 1.35 -9.60
C LEU A 77 16.48 0.11 -9.64
N PHE A 78 16.88 -0.91 -8.91
CA PHE A 78 16.05 -2.07 -8.59
C PHE A 78 15.51 -1.94 -7.17
N THR A 79 14.23 -2.23 -6.97
CA THR A 79 13.54 -2.11 -5.68
C THR A 79 13.04 -3.46 -5.23
N TYR A 80 13.28 -3.77 -3.95
CA TYR A 80 12.58 -4.85 -3.25
C TYR A 80 11.74 -4.24 -2.13
N ALA A 81 10.46 -4.59 -2.11
CA ALA A 81 9.51 -4.14 -1.09
C ALA A 81 8.91 -5.31 -0.33
N TYR A 82 8.67 -5.10 0.96
CA TYR A 82 8.04 -6.09 1.83
C TYR A 82 6.90 -5.46 2.63
N SER A 83 5.81 -6.23 2.82
CA SER A 83 4.58 -5.74 3.45
C SER A 83 4.23 -6.53 4.70
N ILE A 84 3.97 -5.82 5.79
CA ILE A 84 3.52 -6.39 7.07
C ILE A 84 2.10 -5.91 7.36
N GLY A 85 1.21 -6.83 7.75
CA GLY A 85 -0.10 -6.45 8.29
C GLY A 85 0.06 -5.89 9.70
N LEU A 86 -0.33 -4.63 9.91
CA LEU A 86 -0.41 -4.01 11.23
C LEU A 86 -1.73 -4.35 11.91
N SER A 87 -2.81 -4.33 11.15
CA SER A 87 -4.15 -4.70 11.58
C SER A 87 -4.89 -5.41 10.44
N GLU A 88 -6.16 -5.76 10.64
CA GLU A 88 -7.01 -6.30 9.57
C GLU A 88 -7.20 -5.32 8.41
N THR A 89 -7.15 -4.02 8.69
CA THR A 89 -7.43 -2.93 7.76
C THR A 89 -6.20 -2.10 7.39
N SER A 90 -5.03 -2.34 8.00
CA SER A 90 -3.84 -1.51 7.80
C SER A 90 -2.60 -2.36 7.53
N ARG A 91 -1.76 -1.87 6.62
CA ARG A 91 -0.50 -2.50 6.22
C ARG A 91 0.64 -1.51 6.24
N LEU A 92 1.79 -1.98 6.66
CA LEU A 92 3.06 -1.27 6.58
C LEU A 92 3.88 -1.90 5.45
N HIS A 93 4.35 -1.07 4.56
CA HIS A 93 5.24 -1.42 3.46
C HIS A 93 6.59 -0.75 3.68
N PHE A 94 7.66 -1.48 3.50
CA PHE A 94 9.01 -0.91 3.40
C PHE A 94 9.68 -1.41 2.15
N ALA A 95 10.57 -0.61 1.62
CA ALA A 95 11.35 -0.96 0.45
C ALA A 95 12.74 -0.37 0.52
N LEU A 96 13.65 -1.10 -0.09
CA LEU A 96 15.00 -0.66 -0.38
C LEU A 96 15.21 -0.74 -1.88
N SER A 97 15.76 0.32 -2.44
CA SER A 97 16.21 0.34 -3.83
C SER A 97 17.72 0.45 -3.86
N GLY A 98 18.33 -0.26 -4.79
CA GLY A 98 19.77 -0.22 -5.05
C GLY A 98 20.05 -0.21 -6.55
N GLY A 99 21.13 0.45 -6.93
CA GLY A 99 21.54 0.55 -8.32
C GLY A 99 22.67 1.55 -8.52
N ALA A 100 22.65 2.21 -9.66
CA ALA A 100 23.68 3.16 -10.05
C ALA A 100 23.08 4.45 -10.62
N ILE A 101 23.83 5.54 -10.46
CA ILE A 101 23.56 6.84 -11.05
C ILE A 101 24.80 7.28 -11.82
N THR A 102 24.59 7.87 -12.98
CA THR A 102 25.65 8.47 -13.79
C THR A 102 25.35 9.95 -14.02
N ASN A 103 26.40 10.77 -13.99
CA ASN A 103 26.33 12.18 -14.35
C ASN A 103 27.25 12.41 -15.52
N ASN A 104 26.69 12.75 -16.66
CA ASN A 104 27.46 13.04 -17.88
C ASN A 104 27.28 14.50 -18.28
N ILE A 105 28.33 15.11 -18.81
CA ILE A 105 28.29 16.42 -19.45
C ILE A 105 28.18 16.19 -20.96
N ASN A 106 27.31 16.93 -21.62
CA ASN A 106 27.26 16.96 -23.08
C ASN A 106 28.40 17.78 -23.64
N ILE A 107 29.44 17.10 -24.08
CA ILE A 107 30.68 17.74 -24.59
C ILE A 107 30.40 18.49 -25.89
N GLU A 108 29.42 18.11 -26.69
CA GLU A 108 29.07 18.76 -27.96
C GLU A 108 28.52 20.18 -27.78
N GLU A 109 28.08 20.54 -26.57
CA GLU A 109 27.55 21.83 -26.21
C GLU A 109 28.64 22.73 -25.51
N LEU A 110 29.90 22.28 -25.43
CA LEU A 110 31.02 22.98 -24.77
C LEU A 110 31.97 23.58 -25.81
N ASP A 111 32.43 24.78 -25.53
CA ASP A 111 33.52 25.39 -26.27
C ASP A 111 34.90 24.82 -25.85
N ASP A 112 35.90 24.91 -26.73
CA ASP A 112 37.28 24.42 -26.44
C ASP A 112 37.88 25.02 -25.17
N ALA A 113 37.48 26.23 -24.78
CA ALA A 113 37.90 26.89 -23.55
C ALA A 113 37.31 26.19 -22.29
N ASP A 114 36.07 25.69 -22.36
CA ASP A 114 35.40 25.04 -21.27
C ASP A 114 35.96 23.63 -20.99
N LEU A 115 36.47 22.95 -22.01
CA LEU A 115 37.12 21.64 -21.88
C LEU A 115 38.40 21.68 -21.05
N THR A 116 39.01 22.85 -20.90
CA THR A 116 40.19 23.06 -20.04
C THR A 116 39.84 23.35 -18.58
N ASP A 117 38.56 23.54 -18.25
CA ASP A 117 38.11 23.77 -16.88
C ASP A 117 38.28 22.49 -16.04
N PRO A 118 39.06 22.54 -14.97
CA PRO A 118 39.22 21.40 -14.07
C PRO A 118 37.92 20.91 -13.47
N ALA A 119 36.88 21.75 -13.32
CA ALA A 119 35.55 21.32 -12.82
C ALA A 119 34.88 20.36 -13.81
N ILE A 120 34.99 20.60 -15.09
CA ILE A 120 34.46 19.76 -16.16
C ILE A 120 35.25 18.45 -16.25
N ALA A 121 36.58 18.51 -16.13
CA ALA A 121 37.42 17.31 -16.11
C ALA A 121 37.08 16.35 -14.95
N GLY A 122 36.70 16.88 -13.78
CA GLY A 122 36.24 16.10 -12.64
C GLY A 122 34.94 15.34 -12.91
N TYR A 123 33.99 15.90 -13.65
CA TYR A 123 32.74 15.24 -14.07
C TYR A 123 32.95 14.15 -15.13
N LEU A 124 33.99 14.27 -15.94
CA LEU A 124 34.34 13.30 -16.97
C LEU A 124 35.02 12.04 -16.41
N ALA A 125 35.64 12.14 -15.21
CA ALA A 125 36.49 11.10 -14.65
C ALA A 125 35.70 10.04 -13.84
N ASP A 126 34.63 10.42 -13.13
CA ASP A 126 33.87 9.51 -12.22
C ASP A 126 32.37 9.46 -12.58
N ASN A 127 32.06 8.70 -13.62
CA ASN A 127 30.72 8.72 -14.23
C ASN A 127 29.69 7.85 -13.55
N ILE A 128 30.07 6.76 -12.84
CA ILE A 128 29.13 5.79 -12.28
C ILE A 128 29.29 5.74 -10.77
N GLN A 129 28.21 6.00 -10.05
CA GLN A 129 28.19 5.96 -8.59
C GLN A 129 27.07 5.05 -8.10
N PRO A 130 27.26 4.35 -6.96
CA PRO A 130 26.19 3.57 -6.35
C PRO A 130 25.07 4.49 -5.85
N ALA A 131 23.83 4.10 -6.08
CA ALA A 131 22.65 4.79 -5.61
C ALA A 131 21.76 3.84 -4.80
N ALA A 132 21.23 4.33 -3.69
CA ALA A 132 20.27 3.58 -2.90
C ALA A 132 19.22 4.51 -2.28
N ASN A 133 17.98 4.03 -2.24
CA ASN A 133 16.83 4.74 -1.70
C ASN A 133 16.11 3.82 -0.70
N PHE A 134 15.53 4.40 0.33
CA PHE A 134 14.67 3.69 1.26
C PHE A 134 13.27 4.33 1.27
N GLY A 135 12.26 3.51 1.50
CA GLY A 135 10.90 3.99 1.67
C GLY A 135 10.10 3.19 2.65
N MET A 136 9.18 3.87 3.30
CA MET A 136 8.19 3.30 4.18
C MET A 136 6.81 3.91 3.88
N MET A 137 5.75 3.09 3.94
CA MET A 137 4.38 3.52 3.67
C MET A 137 3.39 2.73 4.51
N ILE A 138 2.52 3.44 5.21
CA ILE A 138 1.36 2.86 5.88
C ILE A 138 0.15 3.06 4.99
N LYS A 139 -0.51 1.97 4.60
CA LYS A 139 -1.76 1.98 3.82
C LYS A 139 -2.91 1.45 4.66
N SER A 140 -4.04 2.19 4.68
CA SER A 140 -5.23 1.82 5.43
C SER A 140 -6.47 1.74 4.54
N GLU A 141 -7.36 0.77 4.82
CA GLU A 141 -8.68 0.67 4.17
C GLU A 141 -9.61 1.85 4.53
N SER A 142 -9.29 2.63 5.57
CA SER A 142 -9.97 3.89 5.87
C SER A 142 -9.79 4.93 4.77
N GLY A 143 -8.76 4.78 3.94
CA GLY A 143 -8.38 5.67 2.85
C GLY A 143 -7.18 6.56 3.16
N PHE A 144 -6.80 6.72 4.42
CA PHE A 144 -5.61 7.48 4.82
C PHE A 144 -4.35 6.66 4.65
N ASN A 145 -3.34 7.26 4.04
CA ASN A 145 -2.06 6.65 3.76
C ASN A 145 -0.94 7.65 4.04
N PHE A 146 0.14 7.19 4.68
CA PHE A 146 1.25 8.03 5.09
C PHE A 146 2.56 7.36 4.73
N GLY A 147 3.48 8.13 4.15
CA GLY A 147 4.75 7.63 3.70
C GLY A 147 5.92 8.52 4.02
N ILE A 148 7.08 7.89 4.18
CA ILE A 148 8.39 8.52 4.33
C ILE A 148 9.30 7.87 3.30
N ALA A 149 10.06 8.68 2.58
CA ALA A 149 11.10 8.19 1.69
C ALA A 149 12.41 8.94 1.93
N LEU A 150 13.50 8.20 1.86
CA LEU A 150 14.87 8.69 1.85
C LEU A 150 15.41 8.44 0.44
N PRO A 151 15.35 9.44 -0.44
CA PRO A 151 15.67 9.26 -1.85
C PRO A 151 17.16 9.10 -2.11
N GLN A 152 17.99 9.28 -1.09
CA GLN A 152 19.43 9.20 -1.20
C GLN A 152 20.04 8.66 0.10
N LEU A 153 20.38 7.38 0.11
CA LEU A 153 21.06 6.75 1.24
C LEU A 153 22.58 6.93 1.19
N PHE A 154 23.15 7.06 -0.01
CA PHE A 154 24.55 7.32 -0.22
C PHE A 154 24.73 8.71 -0.84
N GLY A 155 25.64 9.49 -0.30
CA GLY A 155 26.05 10.75 -0.93
C GLY A 155 26.86 10.46 -2.19
N PRO A 156 26.56 11.09 -3.33
CA PRO A 156 27.49 11.07 -4.44
C PRO A 156 28.80 11.71 -3.98
N LYS A 157 29.89 11.00 -4.17
CA LYS A 157 31.23 11.54 -3.97
C LYS A 157 31.56 12.33 -5.24
N PHE A 158 31.35 13.63 -5.22
CA PHE A 158 31.97 14.48 -6.23
C PHE A 158 33.44 14.55 -5.88
N ASN A 159 34.32 14.08 -6.75
CA ASN A 159 35.74 14.38 -6.64
C ASN A 159 35.89 15.91 -6.78
N SER A 160 35.81 16.56 -5.64
CA SER A 160 35.99 18.00 -5.59
C SER A 160 37.44 18.30 -5.91
N LEU A 161 37.63 19.04 -6.99
CA LEU A 161 38.79 19.83 -7.19
C LEU A 161 39.05 20.66 -5.93
N THR A 162 40.13 20.29 -5.24
CA THR A 162 40.83 21.08 -4.23
C THR A 162 39.95 21.91 -3.29
N ASN A 163 39.86 21.48 -2.01
CA ASN A 163 39.47 22.27 -0.83
C ASN A 163 37.99 22.33 -0.42
N PHE A 164 37.10 21.55 -0.95
CA PHE A 164 35.85 21.31 -0.21
C PHE A 164 36.06 20.10 0.71
N GLU A 165 36.01 20.34 2.02
CA GLU A 165 35.98 19.30 3.05
C GLU A 165 34.99 18.21 2.68
N ASN A 166 35.33 16.97 2.98
CA ASN A 166 34.50 15.80 2.79
C ASN A 166 33.10 16.03 3.42
N THR A 167 32.20 16.65 2.69
CA THR A 167 30.83 16.84 3.14
C THR A 167 30.13 15.50 3.02
N SER A 168 30.13 14.74 4.12
CA SER A 168 29.40 13.48 4.18
C SER A 168 27.90 13.80 4.13
N ILE A 169 27.25 13.42 3.02
CA ILE A 169 25.81 13.54 2.89
C ILE A 169 25.17 12.44 3.75
N SER A 170 24.37 12.86 4.73
CA SER A 170 23.58 11.97 5.55
C SER A 170 22.30 11.54 4.81
N PRO A 171 21.81 10.30 4.99
CA PRO A 171 20.51 9.89 4.47
C PRO A 171 19.34 10.79 4.88
N LEU A 172 19.45 11.47 6.02
CA LEU A 172 18.44 12.39 6.55
C LEU A 172 18.55 13.82 5.99
N ASP A 173 19.56 14.13 5.23
CA ASP A 173 19.70 15.46 4.60
C ASP A 173 18.63 15.69 3.53
N ASN A 174 17.98 14.60 3.08
CA ASN A 174 16.92 14.62 2.09
C ASN A 174 15.81 13.65 2.50
N VAL A 175 14.64 14.19 2.82
CA VAL A 175 13.49 13.40 3.28
C VAL A 175 12.25 13.82 2.50
N ILE A 176 11.46 12.84 2.05
CA ILE A 176 10.17 13.08 1.42
C ILE A 176 9.09 12.50 2.33
N LEU A 177 8.21 13.36 2.81
CA LEU A 177 7.00 12.98 3.54
C LEU A 177 5.83 13.04 2.57
N SER A 178 4.99 12.02 2.58
CA SER A 178 3.79 11.96 1.74
C SER A 178 2.58 11.52 2.55
N ALA A 179 1.45 12.15 2.29
CA ALA A 179 0.17 11.78 2.85
C ALA A 179 -0.88 11.83 1.75
N TYR A 180 -1.74 10.83 1.68
CA TYR A 180 -2.87 10.90 0.77
C TYR A 180 -4.11 10.22 1.34
N TYR A 181 -5.25 10.75 0.93
CA TYR A 181 -6.55 10.19 1.23
C TYR A 181 -7.21 9.71 -0.05
N ARG A 182 -7.47 8.41 -0.13
CA ARG A 182 -8.12 7.75 -1.26
C ARG A 182 -9.04 6.65 -0.77
N LYS A 183 -10.32 6.96 -0.63
CA LYS A 183 -11.33 5.99 -0.19
C LYS A 183 -12.19 5.54 -1.36
N LYS A 184 -12.04 4.30 -1.76
CA LYS A 184 -12.88 3.69 -2.78
C LYS A 184 -14.30 3.49 -2.24
N LEU A 185 -15.28 3.98 -2.96
CA LEU A 185 -16.70 3.68 -2.68
C LEU A 185 -17.00 2.24 -3.09
N ALA A 186 -17.91 1.61 -2.36
CA ALA A 186 -18.40 0.29 -2.72
C ALA A 186 -19.12 0.33 -4.08
N GLY A 187 -18.82 -0.62 -4.96
CA GLY A 187 -19.45 -0.72 -6.28
C GLY A 187 -20.98 -0.81 -6.19
N LYS A 188 -21.66 -0.34 -7.24
CA LYS A 188 -23.14 -0.32 -7.32
C LYS A 188 -23.71 -1.74 -7.32
N MET A 189 -24.88 -1.88 -6.70
CA MET A 189 -25.65 -3.13 -6.77
C MET A 189 -26.40 -3.16 -8.10
N VAL A 190 -26.09 -4.11 -8.97
CA VAL A 190 -26.76 -4.35 -10.25
C VAL A 190 -27.46 -5.70 -10.27
N ASN A 191 -28.62 -5.76 -10.91
CA ASN A 191 -29.31 -7.02 -11.14
C ASN A 191 -28.64 -7.75 -12.32
N LYS A 192 -27.91 -8.83 -12.05
CA LYS A 192 -27.41 -9.74 -13.10
C LYS A 192 -28.31 -10.95 -13.22
N ARG A 193 -28.85 -11.20 -14.40
CA ARG A 193 -29.61 -12.41 -14.73
C ARG A 193 -28.63 -13.53 -15.09
N ARG A 194 -28.53 -14.55 -14.26
CA ARG A 194 -27.74 -15.74 -14.53
C ARG A 194 -28.60 -16.99 -14.39
N LYS A 195 -28.67 -17.81 -15.42
CA LYS A 195 -29.52 -19.02 -15.49
C LYS A 195 -31.00 -18.74 -15.11
N GLY A 196 -31.59 -17.68 -15.67
CA GLY A 196 -33.00 -17.33 -15.43
C GLY A 196 -33.30 -16.62 -14.10
N VAL A 197 -32.36 -16.58 -13.16
CA VAL A 197 -32.56 -15.97 -11.84
C VAL A 197 -31.89 -14.57 -11.77
N ASN A 198 -32.66 -13.56 -11.38
CA ASN A 198 -32.13 -12.23 -11.10
C ASN A 198 -31.43 -12.24 -9.74
N ARG A 199 -30.13 -11.97 -9.73
CA ARG A 199 -29.34 -11.80 -8.50
C ARG A 199 -28.79 -10.40 -8.43
N LYS A 200 -28.95 -9.74 -7.29
CA LYS A 200 -28.23 -8.49 -6.99
C LYS A 200 -26.77 -8.82 -6.77
N VAL A 201 -25.92 -8.39 -7.67
CA VAL A 201 -24.47 -8.56 -7.58
C VAL A 201 -23.84 -7.16 -7.47
N ARG A 202 -22.92 -7.00 -6.53
CA ARG A 202 -22.13 -5.77 -6.45
C ARG A 202 -21.15 -5.74 -7.62
N THR A 203 -21.11 -4.65 -8.37
CA THR A 203 -20.10 -4.48 -9.42
C THR A 203 -18.74 -4.29 -8.78
N ASP A 204 -17.68 -4.83 -9.41
CA ASP A 204 -16.28 -4.59 -9.00
C ASP A 204 -15.82 -3.14 -9.30
N GLU A 205 -16.73 -2.30 -9.75
CA GLU A 205 -16.51 -0.93 -10.17
C GLU A 205 -16.44 0.02 -8.97
N SER A 206 -15.50 -0.23 -8.06
CA SER A 206 -15.23 0.68 -6.95
C SER A 206 -14.15 1.70 -7.37
N TYR A 207 -14.46 2.98 -7.30
CA TYR A 207 -13.49 4.06 -7.48
C TYR A 207 -13.63 5.08 -6.35
N ALA A 208 -12.56 5.83 -6.10
CA ALA A 208 -12.60 6.94 -5.16
C ALA A 208 -13.01 8.21 -5.94
N PRO A 209 -14.16 8.82 -5.65
CA PRO A 209 -14.60 9.99 -6.41
C PRO A 209 -13.70 11.20 -6.18
N LEU A 210 -13.12 11.30 -5.01
CA LEU A 210 -12.25 12.38 -4.59
C LEU A 210 -11.01 11.81 -3.90
N GLU A 211 -9.84 12.30 -4.29
CA GLU A 211 -8.56 11.93 -3.73
C GLU A 211 -7.77 13.20 -3.39
N PHE A 212 -7.13 13.20 -2.24
CA PHE A 212 -6.26 14.29 -1.77
C PHE A 212 -4.86 13.78 -1.60
N TYR A 213 -3.88 14.57 -2.01
CA TYR A 213 -2.46 14.25 -1.89
C TYR A 213 -1.73 15.45 -1.30
N ALA A 214 -0.83 15.20 -0.39
CA ALA A 214 0.07 16.17 0.17
C ALA A 214 1.48 15.57 0.21
N MET A 215 2.48 16.37 -0.09
CA MET A 215 3.88 15.98 -0.06
C MET A 215 4.71 17.13 0.48
N TYR A 216 5.68 16.80 1.32
CA TYR A 216 6.71 17.73 1.78
C TYR A 216 8.07 17.13 1.52
N LYS A 217 8.89 17.85 0.79
CA LYS A 217 10.28 17.50 0.48
C LYS A 217 11.20 18.39 1.32
N TYR A 218 11.87 17.77 2.26
CA TYR A 218 12.92 18.41 3.04
C TYR A 218 14.27 18.20 2.35
N SER A 219 15.05 19.27 2.24
CA SER A 219 16.43 19.21 1.76
C SER A 219 17.31 20.17 2.59
N LYS A 220 18.35 19.63 3.19
CA LYS A 220 19.31 20.42 3.97
C LYS A 220 20.08 21.42 3.11
N TRP A 221 20.33 21.05 1.85
CA TRP A 221 21.17 21.79 0.92
C TRP A 221 20.37 22.53 -0.15
N GLY A 222 19.06 22.45 -0.12
CA GLY A 222 18.18 23.07 -1.10
C GLY A 222 16.94 23.67 -0.46
N ASN A 223 16.05 24.20 -1.30
CA ASN A 223 14.76 24.72 -0.84
C ASN A 223 13.82 23.58 -0.46
N ASN A 224 13.25 23.70 0.72
CA ASN A 224 12.13 22.83 1.13
C ASN A 224 10.93 23.10 0.22
N GLN A 225 10.17 22.06 -0.10
CA GLN A 225 9.07 22.16 -1.02
C GLN A 225 7.83 21.47 -0.49
N ALA A 226 6.74 22.21 -0.38
CA ALA A 226 5.42 21.68 -0.07
C ALA A 226 4.58 21.58 -1.35
N GLU A 227 3.86 20.48 -1.49
CA GLU A 227 2.95 20.21 -2.61
C GLU A 227 1.61 19.69 -2.08
N ALA A 228 0.53 20.15 -2.68
CA ALA A 228 -0.80 19.61 -2.43
C ALA A 228 -1.54 19.42 -3.75
N MET A 229 -2.34 18.35 -3.84
CA MET A 229 -3.11 18.04 -5.04
C MET A 229 -4.46 17.44 -4.69
N VAL A 230 -5.46 17.80 -5.45
CA VAL A 230 -6.81 17.24 -5.43
C VAL A 230 -7.07 16.58 -6.77
N LYS A 231 -7.57 15.34 -6.75
CA LYS A 231 -8.00 14.61 -7.94
C LYS A 231 -9.46 14.25 -7.82
N VAL A 232 -10.24 14.64 -8.83
CA VAL A 232 -11.66 14.35 -8.96
C VAL A 232 -11.85 13.30 -10.05
N ASN A 233 -12.33 12.13 -9.69
CA ASN A 233 -12.67 11.08 -10.63
C ASN A 233 -14.14 11.26 -11.07
N LEU A 234 -14.36 11.83 -12.26
CA LEU A 234 -15.69 12.03 -12.83
C LEU A 234 -16.35 10.70 -13.21
N SER A 235 -15.52 9.71 -13.55
CA SER A 235 -15.93 8.34 -13.81
C SER A 235 -14.79 7.39 -13.45
N GLN A 236 -14.96 6.10 -13.69
CA GLN A 236 -13.88 5.13 -13.59
C GLN A 236 -12.76 5.31 -14.63
N HIS A 237 -13.07 6.04 -15.69
CA HIS A 237 -12.22 6.19 -16.86
C HIS A 237 -11.58 7.56 -16.98
N PHE A 238 -12.20 8.58 -16.40
CA PHE A 238 -11.78 9.96 -16.59
C PHE A 238 -11.68 10.72 -15.25
N TRP A 239 -10.59 11.47 -15.09
CA TRP A 239 -10.37 12.32 -13.93
C TRP A 239 -9.76 13.66 -14.32
N LEU A 240 -9.96 14.62 -13.43
CA LEU A 240 -9.31 15.93 -13.44
C LEU A 240 -8.52 16.08 -12.13
N GLY A 241 -7.43 16.81 -12.19
CA GLY A 241 -6.62 17.14 -11.04
C GLY A 241 -6.21 18.60 -11.04
N ALA A 242 -6.10 19.17 -9.85
CA ALA A 242 -5.55 20.49 -9.63
C ALA A 242 -4.57 20.40 -8.44
N GLY A 243 -3.43 21.02 -8.57
CA GLY A 243 -2.39 21.01 -7.54
C GLY A 243 -1.73 22.38 -7.38
N TYR A 244 -1.07 22.53 -6.25
CA TYR A 244 -0.21 23.66 -5.97
C TYR A 244 1.12 23.15 -5.43
N ARG A 245 2.20 23.70 -5.96
CA ARG A 245 3.56 23.41 -5.51
C ARG A 245 4.26 24.71 -5.16
N GLN A 246 4.77 24.75 -3.95
CA GLN A 246 5.58 25.89 -3.49
C GLN A 246 6.74 26.15 -4.47
N SER A 247 6.97 27.39 -4.82
CA SER A 247 7.98 27.89 -5.78
C SER A 247 7.72 27.57 -7.25
N TYR A 248 6.74 26.73 -7.60
CA TYR A 248 6.37 26.42 -8.99
C TYR A 248 5.00 26.95 -9.37
N GLY A 249 4.05 27.02 -8.43
CA GLY A 249 2.71 27.52 -8.67
C GLY A 249 1.67 26.44 -8.83
N MET A 250 0.64 26.74 -9.60
CA MET A 250 -0.50 25.85 -9.83
C MET A 250 -0.21 24.87 -10.96
N THR A 251 -0.76 23.67 -10.84
CA THR A 251 -0.73 22.61 -11.86
C THR A 251 -2.14 22.16 -12.16
N GLY A 252 -2.53 22.12 -13.42
CA GLY A 252 -3.72 21.44 -13.90
C GLY A 252 -3.37 20.09 -14.51
N SER A 253 -4.19 19.08 -14.27
CA SER A 253 -4.00 17.77 -14.86
C SER A 253 -5.30 17.11 -15.27
N LEU A 254 -5.24 16.28 -16.28
CA LEU A 254 -6.33 15.45 -16.73
C LEU A 254 -5.80 14.05 -17.07
N GLY A 255 -6.67 13.07 -17.00
CA GLY A 255 -6.25 11.73 -17.36
C GLY A 255 -7.39 10.78 -17.64
N PHE A 256 -7.03 9.75 -18.34
CA PHE A 256 -7.92 8.75 -18.88
C PHE A 256 -7.42 7.35 -18.62
N SER A 257 -8.29 6.45 -18.17
CA SER A 257 -7.99 5.04 -17.94
C SER A 257 -8.95 4.17 -18.73
N PHE A 258 -8.42 3.44 -19.70
CA PHE A 258 -9.23 2.55 -20.53
C PHE A 258 -8.63 1.14 -20.54
N SER A 259 -9.40 0.18 -20.03
CA SER A 259 -8.95 -1.21 -19.93
C SER A 259 -7.60 -1.36 -19.23
N LYS A 260 -6.54 -1.57 -19.97
CA LYS A 260 -5.16 -1.75 -19.48
C LYS A 260 -4.32 -0.47 -19.58
N PHE A 261 -4.76 0.50 -20.35
CA PHE A 261 -4.02 1.73 -20.61
C PHE A 261 -4.45 2.85 -19.68
N LEU A 262 -3.48 3.66 -19.31
CA LEU A 262 -3.65 4.88 -18.54
C LEU A 262 -2.84 5.97 -19.24
N LEU A 263 -3.49 7.12 -19.47
CA LEU A 263 -2.86 8.30 -20.02
C LEU A 263 -3.15 9.47 -19.09
N SER A 264 -2.15 10.26 -18.77
CA SER A 264 -2.34 11.54 -18.12
C SER A 264 -1.49 12.62 -18.75
N TYR A 265 -2.01 13.82 -18.67
CA TYR A 265 -1.33 15.04 -19.07
C TYR A 265 -1.45 16.05 -17.94
N SER A 266 -0.34 16.74 -17.65
CA SER A 266 -0.31 17.81 -16.66
C SER A 266 0.37 19.03 -17.25
N TYR A 267 -0.20 20.18 -16.95
CA TYR A 267 0.31 21.47 -17.35
C TYR A 267 0.55 22.35 -16.13
N GLU A 268 1.70 22.98 -16.08
CA GLU A 268 2.11 23.92 -15.04
C GLU A 268 2.47 25.25 -15.73
N PRO A 269 1.67 26.31 -15.57
CA PRO A 269 1.94 27.60 -16.15
C PRO A 269 3.30 28.14 -15.74
N GLY A 270 3.92 28.91 -16.61
CA GLY A 270 5.19 29.58 -16.29
C GLY A 270 4.98 30.56 -15.13
N ASN A 271 5.83 30.46 -14.12
CA ASN A 271 5.78 31.27 -12.89
C ASN A 271 6.92 32.29 -12.83
N GLN A 272 7.65 32.48 -13.92
CA GLN A 272 8.76 33.44 -14.00
C GLN A 272 8.30 34.68 -14.77
N PRO A 273 8.72 35.89 -14.33
CA PRO A 273 8.35 37.14 -14.98
C PRO A 273 8.96 37.30 -16.37
N GLU A 274 9.96 36.49 -16.70
CA GLU A 274 10.66 36.59 -17.99
C GLU A 274 9.87 35.88 -19.11
N PRO A 275 9.68 36.52 -20.28
CA PRO A 275 8.91 35.97 -21.40
C PRO A 275 9.39 34.60 -21.88
N ALA A 276 10.69 34.29 -21.78
CA ALA A 276 11.30 33.03 -22.17
C ALA A 276 10.66 31.82 -21.41
N PHE A 277 10.29 32.01 -20.15
CA PHE A 277 9.73 30.95 -19.30
C PHE A 277 8.20 30.94 -19.27
N SER A 278 7.53 31.77 -20.08
CA SER A 278 6.08 31.93 -20.10
C SER A 278 5.31 30.70 -20.62
N GLN A 279 5.96 29.84 -21.38
CA GLN A 279 5.29 28.68 -22.01
C GLN A 279 4.99 27.52 -21.04
N GLY A 280 5.44 27.63 -19.78
CA GLY A 280 5.14 26.64 -18.74
C GLY A 280 5.83 25.31 -18.93
N SER A 281 5.39 24.32 -18.16
CA SER A 281 5.94 22.98 -18.15
C SER A 281 4.85 21.96 -18.49
N HIS A 282 5.22 20.96 -19.26
CA HIS A 282 4.33 19.91 -19.74
C HIS A 282 4.80 18.55 -19.25
N GLU A 283 3.87 17.69 -18.82
CA GLU A 283 4.19 16.34 -18.43
C GLU A 283 3.14 15.38 -18.99
N ILE A 284 3.61 14.31 -19.63
CA ILE A 284 2.79 13.22 -20.14
C ILE A 284 3.21 11.95 -19.42
N GLN A 285 2.23 11.19 -18.94
CA GLN A 285 2.47 9.86 -18.38
C GLN A 285 1.59 8.83 -19.04
N LEU A 286 2.24 7.77 -19.54
CA LEU A 286 1.60 6.59 -20.07
C LEU A 286 1.75 5.45 -19.06
N GLY A 287 0.67 4.74 -18.79
CA GLY A 287 0.67 3.57 -17.92
C GLY A 287 0.07 2.37 -18.63
N LEU A 288 0.66 1.21 -18.42
CA LEU A 288 0.18 -0.08 -18.89
C LEU A 288 -0.02 -1.01 -17.70
N LYS A 289 -1.26 -1.47 -17.51
CA LYS A 289 -1.63 -2.46 -16.51
C LYS A 289 -1.43 -3.87 -17.07
N LEU A 290 -0.61 -4.67 -16.40
CA LEU A 290 -0.24 -6.02 -16.81
C LEU A 290 -0.81 -7.07 -15.86
N GLY A 291 -1.28 -8.17 -16.44
CA GLY A 291 -1.71 -9.32 -15.67
C GLY A 291 -3.01 -9.17 -14.87
N PRO A 292 -3.37 -10.19 -14.10
CA PRO A 292 -4.54 -10.18 -13.23
C PRO A 292 -4.29 -9.40 -11.94
N LEU A 293 -5.38 -9.07 -11.23
CA LEU A 293 -5.33 -8.47 -9.91
C LEU A 293 -4.58 -9.38 -8.93
N LYS A 294 -3.53 -8.85 -8.32
CA LYS A 294 -2.77 -9.52 -7.27
C LYS A 294 -3.23 -9.03 -5.92
N SER A 295 -3.51 -9.95 -5.01
CA SER A 295 -3.94 -9.59 -3.67
C SER A 295 -3.09 -10.32 -2.63
N TYR A 296 -2.81 -9.64 -1.53
CA TYR A 296 -2.23 -10.29 -0.37
C TYR A 296 -3.19 -11.37 0.16
N ARG A 297 -2.68 -12.57 0.38
CA ARG A 297 -3.44 -13.57 1.13
C ARG A 297 -3.70 -12.99 2.53
N ARG A 298 -4.98 -12.86 2.91
CA ARG A 298 -5.35 -12.43 4.27
C ARG A 298 -4.77 -13.45 5.26
N LYS A 299 -3.62 -13.12 5.83
CA LYS A 299 -3.07 -13.81 7.00
C LYS A 299 -3.30 -12.93 8.21
N THR A 300 -3.57 -13.53 9.35
CA THR A 300 -3.64 -12.83 10.64
C THR A 300 -2.46 -11.85 10.76
N PRO A 301 -2.69 -10.59 11.15
CA PRO A 301 -1.62 -9.63 11.34
C PRO A 301 -0.54 -10.19 12.27
N VAL A 302 0.72 -9.96 11.96
CA VAL A 302 1.85 -10.50 12.74
C VAL A 302 1.79 -10.07 14.21
N LEU A 303 1.34 -8.85 14.47
CA LEU A 303 1.19 -8.31 15.83
C LEU A 303 0.05 -9.01 16.60
N LEU A 304 -1.09 -9.26 15.96
CA LEU A 304 -2.22 -9.97 16.59
C LEU A 304 -1.92 -11.46 16.79
N SER A 305 -1.12 -12.09 15.93
CA SER A 305 -0.73 -13.48 16.11
C SER A 305 0.18 -13.67 17.33
N ARG A 306 1.07 -12.73 17.64
CA ARG A 306 1.91 -12.76 18.85
C ARG A 306 1.09 -12.51 20.12
N LEU A 307 0.13 -11.58 20.10
CA LEU A 307 -0.77 -11.35 21.23
C LEU A 307 -1.69 -12.56 21.48
N ARG A 308 -2.20 -13.20 20.43
CA ARG A 308 -2.96 -14.46 20.58
C ARG A 308 -2.09 -15.60 21.13
N GLN A 309 -0.86 -15.75 20.66
CA GLN A 309 0.06 -16.76 21.22
C GLN A 309 0.40 -16.47 22.68
N GLN A 310 0.53 -15.22 23.10
CA GLN A 310 0.73 -14.88 24.50
C GLN A 310 -0.53 -15.14 25.34
N THR A 311 -1.72 -14.91 24.81
CA THR A 311 -2.98 -15.20 25.51
C THR A 311 -3.22 -16.72 25.59
N GLU A 312 -2.88 -17.48 24.57
CA GLU A 312 -2.95 -18.94 24.59
C GLU A 312 -1.91 -19.57 25.55
N THR A 313 -0.73 -19.01 25.66
CA THR A 313 0.29 -19.46 26.64
C THR A 313 -0.06 -19.09 28.08
N HIS A 314 -0.80 -18.00 28.31
CA HIS A 314 -1.30 -17.68 29.65
C HIS A 314 -2.51 -18.50 30.04
N SER A 315 -3.38 -18.88 29.10
CA SER A 315 -4.51 -19.78 29.40
C SER A 315 -4.09 -21.24 29.62
N SER A 316 -2.92 -21.64 29.07
CA SER A 316 -2.39 -23.00 29.28
C SER A 316 -1.71 -23.19 30.64
N ARG A 317 -1.46 -22.13 31.42
CA ARG A 317 -0.92 -22.25 32.79
C ARG A 317 -1.96 -22.54 33.87
N PHE A 318 -3.24 -22.49 33.56
CA PHE A 318 -4.31 -23.03 34.38
C PHE A 318 -4.79 -24.38 33.82
N LYS A 319 -3.89 -25.33 33.65
CA LYS A 319 -4.27 -26.74 33.65
C LYS A 319 -4.62 -27.12 35.09
N GLN A 320 -5.88 -26.91 35.48
CA GLN A 320 -6.46 -27.78 36.49
C GLN A 320 -6.51 -29.18 35.89
N GLU A 321 -5.81 -30.11 36.48
CA GLU A 321 -5.97 -31.53 36.22
C GLU A 321 -7.42 -31.87 36.46
N VAL A 322 -8.15 -32.11 35.36
CA VAL A 322 -9.49 -32.68 35.42
C VAL A 322 -9.31 -34.20 35.36
N PRO A 323 -9.81 -34.95 36.33
CA PRO A 323 -9.72 -36.41 36.32
C PRO A 323 -10.45 -36.97 35.10
N PRO A 324 -10.10 -38.17 34.60
CA PRO A 324 -10.73 -38.78 33.47
C PRO A 324 -12.15 -39.24 33.88
N LEU A 325 -13.15 -38.51 33.48
CA LEU A 325 -14.54 -38.93 33.64
C LEU A 325 -15.19 -39.10 32.29
N ASN A 326 -15.75 -40.27 32.06
CA ASN A 326 -16.78 -40.59 31.11
C ASN A 326 -18.03 -39.74 31.39
N SER A 327 -18.05 -38.47 31.01
CA SER A 327 -19.29 -37.68 30.95
C SER A 327 -18.96 -36.25 30.51
N GLY A 328 -19.71 -35.76 29.53
CA GLY A 328 -19.64 -34.36 29.10
C GLY A 328 -19.84 -33.40 30.28
N VAL A 329 -19.17 -32.27 30.24
CA VAL A 329 -19.29 -31.22 31.25
C VAL A 329 -20.74 -30.86 31.45
N GLN A 330 -21.30 -31.16 32.64
CA GLN A 330 -22.66 -30.76 33.02
C GLN A 330 -22.67 -29.26 33.31
N LEU A 331 -23.35 -28.48 32.52
CA LEU A 331 -23.65 -27.08 32.83
C LEU A 331 -24.92 -27.04 33.69
N THR A 332 -24.72 -27.15 34.99
CA THR A 332 -25.84 -27.18 35.95
C THR A 332 -26.21 -25.79 36.50
N THR A 333 -25.27 -24.83 36.47
CA THR A 333 -25.57 -23.46 36.93
C THR A 333 -24.59 -22.45 36.34
N VAL A 334 -25.15 -21.42 35.72
CA VAL A 334 -24.38 -20.27 35.23
C VAL A 334 -24.65 -19.12 36.18
N ALA A 335 -23.58 -18.52 36.74
CA ALA A 335 -23.69 -17.37 37.66
C ALA A 335 -24.16 -16.07 36.98
N LYS A 336 -24.02 -16.01 35.64
CA LYS A 336 -24.45 -14.88 34.79
C LYS A 336 -25.01 -15.44 33.48
N THR A 337 -25.86 -14.68 32.79
CA THR A 337 -26.33 -15.00 31.46
C THR A 337 -25.17 -15.20 30.48
N LYS A 338 -25.09 -16.36 29.84
CA LYS A 338 -24.10 -16.70 28.84
C LYS A 338 -24.71 -16.98 27.48
N TYR A 339 -24.01 -16.59 26.44
CA TYR A 339 -24.41 -16.78 25.05
C TYR A 339 -23.42 -17.74 24.37
N TYR A 340 -23.95 -18.80 23.79
CA TYR A 340 -23.20 -19.84 23.10
C TYR A 340 -23.51 -19.83 21.61
N VAL A 341 -22.48 -19.80 20.78
CA VAL A 341 -22.63 -19.95 19.32
C VAL A 341 -22.64 -21.45 19.00
N VAL A 342 -23.82 -22.03 18.92
CA VAL A 342 -24.04 -23.45 18.68
C VAL A 342 -24.07 -23.74 17.18
N ILE A 343 -23.32 -24.78 16.77
CA ILE A 343 -23.27 -25.25 15.38
C ILE A 343 -24.22 -26.39 15.14
N LYS A 344 -24.21 -27.39 16.03
CA LYS A 344 -25.06 -28.60 15.92
C LYS A 344 -25.37 -29.18 17.29
N VAL A 345 -26.46 -29.90 17.37
CA VAL A 345 -26.97 -30.54 18.58
C VAL A 345 -27.12 -32.05 18.33
N PHE A 346 -26.70 -32.85 19.29
CA PHE A 346 -26.71 -34.31 19.21
C PHE A 346 -27.40 -34.93 20.43
N PRO A 347 -28.07 -36.05 20.25
CA PRO A 347 -28.65 -36.80 21.37
C PRO A 347 -27.60 -37.60 22.16
N ASP A 348 -26.46 -37.88 21.53
CA ASP A 348 -25.41 -38.74 22.04
C ASP A 348 -24.08 -38.00 22.11
N PHE A 349 -23.28 -38.26 23.18
CA PHE A 349 -22.00 -37.66 23.40
C PHE A 349 -20.96 -38.08 22.34
N THR A 350 -20.94 -39.34 21.96
CA THR A 350 -19.96 -39.89 21.02
C THR A 350 -20.04 -39.19 19.66
N ALA A 351 -21.28 -38.95 19.18
CA ALA A 351 -21.52 -38.22 17.94
C ALA A 351 -21.15 -36.73 18.04
N ALA A 352 -21.40 -36.11 19.20
CA ALA A 352 -21.02 -34.72 19.46
C ALA A 352 -19.51 -34.55 19.53
N ASP A 353 -18.82 -35.48 20.18
CA ASP A 353 -17.35 -35.43 20.32
C ASP A 353 -16.65 -35.65 18.97
N LYS A 354 -17.14 -36.60 18.17
CA LYS A 354 -16.63 -36.81 16.80
C LYS A 354 -16.78 -35.54 15.96
N TYR A 355 -17.93 -34.92 15.99
CA TYR A 355 -18.18 -33.70 15.25
C TYR A 355 -17.35 -32.51 15.78
N LYS A 356 -17.13 -32.43 17.08
CA LYS A 356 -16.18 -31.46 17.68
C LYS A 356 -14.79 -31.67 17.14
N GLN A 357 -14.29 -32.89 16.99
CA GLN A 357 -12.98 -33.19 16.44
C GLN A 357 -12.87 -32.82 14.96
N GLU A 358 -13.92 -33.08 14.16
CA GLU A 358 -14.00 -32.64 12.76
C GLU A 358 -13.85 -31.11 12.65
N LEU A 359 -14.58 -30.34 13.48
CA LEU A 359 -14.49 -28.89 13.52
C LEU A 359 -13.11 -28.39 13.99
N ARG A 360 -12.49 -29.09 14.94
CA ARG A 360 -11.11 -28.76 15.38
C ARG A 360 -10.08 -29.00 14.29
N ASN A 361 -10.23 -30.04 13.50
CA ASN A 361 -9.39 -30.30 12.33
C ASN A 361 -9.57 -29.20 11.25
N GLU A 362 -10.76 -28.63 11.14
CA GLU A 362 -11.04 -27.44 10.31
C GLU A 362 -10.60 -26.13 10.97
N LYS A 363 -9.90 -26.18 12.13
CA LYS A 363 -9.37 -25.05 12.92
C LYS A 363 -10.42 -24.18 13.61
N PHE A 364 -11.61 -24.70 13.87
CA PHE A 364 -12.57 -24.06 14.76
C PHE A 364 -12.30 -24.44 16.23
N ASN A 365 -12.49 -23.49 17.14
CA ASN A 365 -12.37 -23.76 18.59
C ASN A 365 -13.66 -24.38 19.11
N ALA A 366 -13.93 -25.63 18.72
CA ALA A 366 -15.16 -26.31 19.05
C ALA A 366 -15.10 -27.02 20.42
N ASN A 367 -16.16 -26.87 21.21
CA ASN A 367 -16.36 -27.51 22.49
C ASN A 367 -17.75 -28.11 22.58
N VAL A 368 -17.95 -29.03 23.54
CA VAL A 368 -19.23 -29.73 23.75
C VAL A 368 -19.66 -29.53 25.20
N PHE A 369 -20.92 -29.21 25.40
CA PHE A 369 -21.55 -29.28 26.72
C PHE A 369 -22.88 -30.02 26.65
N TYR A 370 -23.27 -30.63 27.80
CA TYR A 370 -24.59 -31.26 27.98
C TYR A 370 -25.53 -30.21 28.57
N TYR A 371 -26.71 -30.01 27.91
CA TYR A 371 -27.74 -29.11 28.41
C TYR A 371 -28.89 -29.91 29.02
N GLU A 372 -29.01 -29.83 30.34
CA GLU A 372 -29.98 -30.65 31.12
C GLU A 372 -31.41 -30.44 30.71
N ARG A 373 -31.81 -29.20 30.37
CA ARG A 373 -33.18 -28.86 30.00
C ARG A 373 -33.68 -29.64 28.81
N ASP A 374 -32.82 -29.83 27.81
CA ASP A 374 -33.14 -30.46 26.54
C ASP A 374 -32.64 -31.92 26.48
N ARG A 375 -31.84 -32.34 27.48
CA ARG A 375 -31.17 -33.66 27.54
C ARG A 375 -30.37 -33.97 26.29
N LYS A 376 -29.62 -32.97 25.76
CA LYS A 376 -28.85 -33.08 24.53
C LYS A 376 -27.45 -32.45 24.67
N TYR A 377 -26.56 -32.89 23.77
CA TYR A 377 -25.20 -32.38 23.68
C TYR A 377 -25.11 -31.29 22.61
N TYR A 378 -24.58 -30.13 23.00
CA TYR A 378 -24.45 -28.95 22.15
C TYR A 378 -23.00 -28.72 21.78
N VAL A 379 -22.69 -28.72 20.46
CA VAL A 379 -21.38 -28.36 19.94
C VAL A 379 -21.38 -26.88 19.63
N HIS A 380 -20.51 -26.14 20.30
CA HIS A 380 -20.38 -24.69 20.17
C HIS A 380 -18.92 -24.29 19.88
N ILE A 381 -18.73 -23.12 19.33
CA ILE A 381 -17.40 -22.56 18.98
C ILE A 381 -17.06 -21.26 19.73
N LEU A 382 -18.05 -20.61 20.31
CA LEU A 382 -17.88 -19.42 21.11
C LEU A 382 -18.79 -19.48 22.34
N GLU A 383 -18.24 -19.08 23.48
CA GLU A 383 -18.94 -18.78 24.72
C GLU A 383 -18.60 -17.35 25.13
N THR A 384 -19.61 -16.50 25.38
CA THR A 384 -19.42 -15.11 25.76
C THR A 384 -20.54 -14.59 26.65
N GLU A 385 -20.28 -13.55 27.43
CA GLU A 385 -21.30 -12.84 28.22
C GLU A 385 -21.99 -11.71 27.42
N LYS A 386 -21.53 -11.43 26.18
CA LYS A 386 -22.06 -10.35 25.35
C LYS A 386 -22.89 -10.88 24.19
N ALA A 387 -24.19 -10.59 24.18
CA ALA A 387 -25.11 -10.98 23.12
C ALA A 387 -24.66 -10.48 21.72
N SER A 388 -24.15 -9.25 21.65
CA SER A 388 -23.68 -8.63 20.41
C SER A 388 -22.56 -9.43 19.74
N GLU A 389 -21.60 -9.93 20.53
CA GLU A 389 -20.46 -10.70 20.07
C GLU A 389 -20.92 -12.08 19.52
N ALA A 390 -21.81 -12.77 20.24
CA ALA A 390 -22.37 -14.03 19.79
C ALA A 390 -23.15 -13.88 18.46
N HIS A 391 -23.97 -12.84 18.34
CA HIS A 391 -24.72 -12.58 17.11
C HIS A 391 -23.81 -12.17 15.94
N GLN A 392 -22.72 -11.43 16.20
CA GLN A 392 -21.74 -11.08 15.18
C GLN A 392 -21.03 -12.33 14.68
N GLU A 393 -20.63 -13.23 15.57
CA GLU A 393 -19.96 -14.47 15.19
C GLU A 393 -20.87 -15.39 14.37
N VAL A 394 -22.14 -15.51 14.72
CA VAL A 394 -23.12 -16.25 13.91
C VAL A 394 -23.24 -15.64 12.50
N ARG A 395 -23.24 -14.32 12.36
CA ARG A 395 -23.26 -13.67 11.05
C ARG A 395 -21.99 -13.99 10.26
N ASN A 396 -20.82 -13.91 10.92
CA ASN A 396 -19.54 -14.23 10.32
C ASN A 396 -19.50 -15.68 9.81
N LEU A 397 -19.89 -16.62 10.63
CA LEU A 397 -19.95 -18.04 10.28
C LEU A 397 -20.87 -18.31 9.10
N LYS A 398 -22.08 -17.74 9.14
CA LYS A 398 -23.05 -17.89 8.03
C LYS A 398 -22.58 -17.24 6.74
N THR A 399 -21.81 -16.17 6.81
CA THR A 399 -21.33 -15.44 5.63
C THR A 399 -20.09 -16.06 5.02
N TYR A 400 -19.13 -16.46 5.86
CA TYR A 400 -17.78 -16.80 5.40
C TYR A 400 -17.42 -18.29 5.49
N THR A 401 -18.30 -19.13 6.09
CA THR A 401 -18.03 -20.56 6.27
C THR A 401 -19.17 -21.44 5.75
N LYS A 402 -18.94 -22.75 5.78
CA LYS A 402 -19.97 -23.77 5.48
C LYS A 402 -20.96 -23.97 6.62
N LEU A 403 -20.73 -23.37 7.79
CA LEU A 403 -21.51 -23.58 9.01
C LEU A 403 -22.80 -22.74 9.03
N LYS A 404 -23.69 -22.98 8.08
CA LYS A 404 -24.94 -22.22 7.88
C LYS A 404 -25.97 -22.44 8.99
N THR A 405 -25.83 -23.51 9.78
CA THR A 405 -26.73 -23.89 10.89
C THR A 405 -26.41 -23.19 12.20
N ALA A 406 -25.34 -22.39 12.25
CA ALA A 406 -24.93 -21.66 13.43
C ALA A 406 -26.05 -20.77 14.00
N ARG A 407 -26.30 -20.86 15.31
CA ARG A 407 -27.28 -20.06 16.04
C ARG A 407 -26.79 -19.69 17.44
N VAL A 408 -27.34 -18.64 18.01
CA VAL A 408 -27.09 -18.28 19.41
C VAL A 408 -28.01 -19.04 20.32
N LEU A 409 -27.47 -19.66 21.37
CA LEU A 409 -28.20 -20.22 22.50
C LEU A 409 -27.93 -19.36 23.73
N THR A 410 -28.95 -18.86 24.37
CA THR A 410 -28.84 -18.08 25.61
C THR A 410 -29.14 -18.99 26.80
N ILE A 411 -28.27 -19.02 27.78
CA ILE A 411 -28.46 -19.73 29.05
C ILE A 411 -28.48 -18.70 30.18
N GLU A 412 -29.63 -18.58 30.84
CA GLU A 412 -29.81 -17.66 31.96
C GLU A 412 -29.51 -18.39 33.29
N PRO A 413 -29.06 -17.64 34.33
CA PRO A 413 -28.92 -18.23 35.67
C PRO A 413 -30.25 -18.74 36.21
N LYS A 414 -30.25 -19.91 36.82
CA LYS A 414 -31.44 -20.37 37.57
C LYS A 414 -31.72 -19.39 38.70
N LYS A 415 -32.96 -18.86 38.71
CA LYS A 415 -33.48 -18.12 39.86
C LYS A 415 -33.66 -19.02 41.06
#